data_4b422363aabf96381c313154b9973b97
#
_entry.id   4b422363aabf96381c313154b9973b97
#
_cell.length_a   1.000
_cell.length_b   1.000
_cell.length_c   1.000
_cell.angle_alpha   90.00
_cell.angle_beta   90.00
_cell.angle_gamma   90.00
#
_symmetry.space_group_name_H-M   'P 1'
#
loop_
_entity.id
_entity.type
_entity.pdbx_description
1 polymer ?
#
loop_
_entity_poly.entity_id
_entity_poly.type
_entity_poly.pdbx_seq_one_letter_code
_entity_poly.pdbx_strand_id
1 'polypeptide(L)'
;MLSSWKRERLIQELLNLEVYPHAVDKVQHIETHISHIFLAGEYAYKIKKALNLGFLDFSTLEKRKQFCEEEIRLNSRLAESIYISVATIVCRGEGEESVVLVNSDENTEVEKGEVVEYAVRMHRFPHNMELDRLLEESGSGSH
;
A
#
# COMPACT_ATOMS: atom_id res chain seq x y z
N MET A 1 12.94 8.01 -10.37
CA MET A 1 12.71 6.58 -10.45
C MET A 1 13.20 5.86 -9.20
N LEU A 2 12.43 4.92 -8.71
CA LEU A 2 12.80 4.20 -7.51
C LEU A 2 13.75 3.06 -7.81
N SER A 3 14.94 3.10 -7.27
CA SER A 3 15.86 1.99 -7.31
C SER A 3 15.57 1.10 -6.10
N SER A 4 16.25 -0.03 -5.99
CA SER A 4 16.01 -0.96 -4.90
C SER A 4 16.27 -0.34 -3.51
N TRP A 5 17.27 0.52 -3.37
CA TRP A 5 17.53 1.15 -2.09
C TRP A 5 16.37 2.06 -1.68
N LYS A 6 15.69 2.63 -2.67
CA LYS A 6 14.55 3.50 -2.37
C LYS A 6 13.35 2.70 -1.89
N ARG A 7 13.23 1.45 -2.31
CA ARG A 7 12.18 0.58 -1.79
C ARG A 7 12.36 0.36 -0.29
N GLU A 8 13.59 0.06 0.13
CA GLU A 8 13.88 -0.11 1.55
C GLU A 8 13.63 1.18 2.32
N ARG A 9 14.07 2.30 1.74
CA ARG A 9 13.85 3.59 2.36
C ARG A 9 12.36 3.91 2.44
N LEU A 10 11.61 3.57 1.39
CA LEU A 10 10.18 3.78 1.39
C LEU A 10 9.51 3.06 2.56
N ILE A 11 9.87 1.81 2.78
CA ILE A 11 9.33 1.05 3.90
C ILE A 11 9.68 1.72 5.23
N GLN A 12 10.92 2.19 5.37
CA GLN A 12 11.34 2.87 6.59
C GLN A 12 10.58 4.19 6.80
N GLU A 13 10.39 4.95 5.73
CA GLU A 13 9.67 6.22 5.80
C GLU A 13 8.20 5.99 6.21
N LEU A 14 7.61 4.91 5.75
CA LEU A 14 6.21 4.60 6.06
C LEU A 14 6.00 4.19 7.52
N LEU A 15 7.07 3.98 8.26
CA LEU A 15 6.98 3.74 9.70
C LEU A 15 6.89 5.04 10.50
N ASN A 16 7.10 6.17 9.83
CA ASN A 16 7.02 7.48 10.46
C ASN A 16 5.57 7.93 10.58
N LEU A 17 5.14 8.24 11.80
CA LEU A 17 3.75 8.66 12.06
C LEU A 17 3.34 9.87 11.25
N GLU A 18 4.29 10.74 10.95
CA GLU A 18 4.01 12.03 10.35
C GLU A 18 3.70 11.99 8.87
N VAL A 19 3.95 10.85 8.21
CA VAL A 19 3.71 10.77 6.77
C VAL A 19 2.24 10.52 6.44
N TYR A 20 1.43 10.17 7.44
CA TYR A 20 0.02 9.85 7.23
C TYR A 20 -0.86 11.09 7.36
N PRO A 21 -1.96 11.17 6.59
CA PRO A 21 -2.83 12.35 6.59
C PRO A 21 -3.86 12.37 7.72
N HIS A 22 -3.70 11.51 8.70
CA HIS A 22 -4.63 11.40 9.83
C HIS A 22 -3.83 11.12 11.10
N ALA A 23 -4.53 11.11 12.23
CA ALA A 23 -3.89 10.88 13.52
C ALA A 23 -3.36 9.45 13.60
N VAL A 24 -2.12 9.30 14.00
CA VAL A 24 -1.47 8.00 14.15
C VAL A 24 -0.60 8.04 15.41
N ASP A 25 -0.85 7.12 16.33
CA ASP A 25 -0.04 7.01 17.55
C ASP A 25 1.21 6.18 17.31
N LYS A 26 1.04 5.12 16.52
CA LYS A 26 2.15 4.25 16.15
C LYS A 26 1.81 3.55 14.86
N VAL A 27 2.83 3.07 14.17
CA VAL A 27 2.66 2.31 12.93
C VAL A 27 3.18 0.91 13.18
N GLN A 28 2.39 -0.08 12.80
CA GLN A 28 2.80 -1.48 12.86
C GLN A 28 2.97 -1.96 11.41
N HIS A 29 4.10 -2.57 11.12
CA HIS A 29 4.40 -3.08 9.80
C HIS A 29 4.28 -4.60 9.81
N ILE A 30 3.51 -5.13 8.89
CA ILE A 30 3.34 -6.56 8.72
C ILE A 30 3.74 -6.89 7.30
N GLU A 31 4.62 -7.84 7.15
CA GLU A 31 5.05 -8.26 5.83
C GLU A 31 4.50 -9.64 5.54
N THR A 32 3.85 -9.76 4.39
CA THR A 32 3.36 -11.06 3.91
C THR A 32 4.20 -11.45 2.70
N HIS A 33 3.88 -12.58 2.10
CA HIS A 33 4.61 -13.07 0.95
C HIS A 33 4.60 -12.07 -0.24
N ILE A 34 3.48 -11.42 -0.46
CA ILE A 34 3.33 -10.53 -1.63
C ILE A 34 3.05 -9.06 -1.27
N SER A 35 2.94 -8.72 0.00
CA SER A 35 2.53 -7.38 0.40
C SER A 35 3.27 -6.88 1.63
N HIS A 36 3.26 -5.57 1.78
CA HIS A 36 3.61 -4.89 3.02
C HIS A 36 2.33 -4.22 3.51
N ILE A 37 1.99 -4.42 4.77
CA ILE A 37 0.79 -3.82 5.37
C ILE A 37 1.23 -2.90 6.50
N PHE A 38 0.78 -1.65 6.45
CA PHE A 38 1.08 -0.67 7.49
C PHE A 38 -0.21 -0.35 8.24
N LEU A 39 -0.24 -0.70 9.51
CA LEU A 39 -1.38 -0.39 10.37
C LEU A 39 -1.10 0.95 11.02
N ALA A 40 -1.84 1.97 10.60
CA ALA A 40 -1.60 3.34 11.02
C ALA A 40 -2.90 3.98 11.48
N GLY A 41 -3.04 4.15 12.80
CA GLY A 41 -4.26 4.70 13.37
C GLY A 41 -5.43 3.76 13.13
N GLU A 42 -6.49 4.29 12.55
CA GLU A 42 -7.69 3.49 12.29
C GLU A 42 -7.65 2.83 10.91
N TYR A 43 -6.54 2.95 10.20
CA TYR A 43 -6.47 2.49 8.82
C TYR A 43 -5.34 1.49 8.61
N ALA A 44 -5.49 0.70 7.56
CA ALA A 44 -4.46 -0.21 7.09
C ALA A 44 -4.15 0.14 5.64
N TYR A 45 -2.87 0.16 5.32
CA TYR A 45 -2.40 0.45 3.96
C TYR A 45 -1.63 -0.75 3.45
N LYS A 46 -2.15 -1.38 2.40
CA LYS A 46 -1.52 -2.57 1.84
C LYS A 46 -0.84 -2.23 0.53
N ILE A 47 0.45 -2.46 0.46
CA ILE A 47 1.28 -2.18 -0.70
C ILE A 47 1.80 -3.49 -1.26
N LYS A 48 1.62 -3.72 -2.56
CA LYS A 48 2.11 -4.93 -3.20
C LYS A 48 3.62 -4.86 -3.36
N LYS A 49 4.28 -5.99 -3.18
CA LYS A 49 5.71 -6.08 -3.45
C LYS A 49 5.93 -6.05 -4.96
N ALA A 50 7.09 -5.57 -5.39
CA ALA A 50 7.40 -5.48 -6.82
C ALA A 50 7.88 -6.85 -7.32
N LEU A 51 6.95 -7.77 -7.50
CA LEU A 51 7.23 -9.16 -7.85
C LEU A 51 6.52 -9.56 -9.12
N ASN A 52 7.14 -10.49 -9.84
CA ASN A 52 6.48 -11.16 -10.95
C ASN A 52 6.43 -12.64 -10.61
N LEU A 53 5.23 -13.13 -10.34
CA LEU A 53 5.01 -14.52 -9.94
C LEU A 53 4.50 -15.37 -11.09
N GLY A 54 4.55 -14.83 -12.32
CA GLY A 54 4.03 -15.53 -13.47
C GLY A 54 2.54 -15.27 -13.64
N PHE A 55 1.75 -15.87 -12.79
CA PHE A 55 0.29 -15.66 -12.82
C PHE A 55 -0.16 -14.34 -12.22
N LEU A 56 0.69 -13.73 -11.41
CA LEU A 56 0.46 -12.40 -10.84
C LEU A 56 1.71 -11.57 -11.06
N ASP A 57 1.57 -10.45 -11.72
CA ASP A 57 2.71 -9.59 -12.03
C ASP A 57 2.51 -8.21 -11.41
N PHE A 58 3.31 -7.92 -10.38
CA PHE A 58 3.32 -6.64 -9.68
C PHE A 58 4.63 -5.90 -9.93
N SER A 59 5.33 -6.24 -11.01
CA SER A 59 6.69 -5.76 -11.20
C SER A 59 6.81 -4.28 -11.54
N THR A 60 5.76 -3.67 -12.08
CA THR A 60 5.79 -2.25 -12.40
C THR A 60 4.81 -1.47 -11.55
N LEU A 61 5.08 -0.17 -11.39
CA LEU A 61 4.21 0.71 -10.63
C LEU A 61 2.80 0.72 -11.23
N GLU A 62 2.70 0.75 -12.56
CA GLU A 62 1.42 0.77 -13.23
C GLU A 62 0.61 -0.50 -12.93
N LYS A 63 1.28 -1.64 -12.92
CA LYS A 63 0.60 -2.90 -12.61
C LYS A 63 0.14 -2.94 -11.16
N ARG A 64 0.94 -2.38 -10.25
CA ARG A 64 0.54 -2.31 -8.85
C ARG A 64 -0.66 -1.39 -8.66
N LYS A 65 -0.70 -0.29 -9.42
CA LYS A 65 -1.84 0.61 -9.40
C LYS A 65 -3.11 -0.10 -9.85
N GLN A 66 -3.02 -0.81 -10.95
CA GLN A 66 -4.16 -1.55 -11.51
C GLN A 66 -4.67 -2.59 -10.52
N PHE A 67 -3.77 -3.28 -9.84
CA PHE A 67 -4.15 -4.25 -8.84
C PHE A 67 -4.87 -3.63 -7.66
N CYS A 68 -4.40 -2.47 -7.21
CA CYS A 68 -5.06 -1.77 -6.12
C CYS A 68 -6.48 -1.38 -6.52
N GLU A 69 -6.62 -0.84 -7.72
CA GLU A 69 -7.93 -0.43 -8.23
C GLU A 69 -8.87 -1.62 -8.37
N GLU A 70 -8.35 -2.73 -8.90
CA GLU A 70 -9.16 -3.94 -9.06
C GLU A 70 -9.54 -4.54 -7.71
N GLU A 71 -8.64 -4.51 -6.77
CA GLU A 71 -8.94 -5.04 -5.44
C GLU A 71 -10.08 -4.26 -4.79
N ILE A 72 -10.05 -2.94 -4.89
CA ILE A 72 -11.12 -2.10 -4.38
C ILE A 72 -12.42 -2.41 -5.12
N ARG A 73 -12.36 -2.46 -6.45
CA ARG A 73 -13.55 -2.68 -7.27
C ARG A 73 -14.22 -4.02 -7.00
N LEU A 74 -13.40 -5.07 -6.93
CA LEU A 74 -13.93 -6.43 -6.76
C LEU A 74 -14.38 -6.72 -5.35
N ASN A 75 -13.62 -6.23 -4.37
CA ASN A 75 -13.87 -6.62 -2.99
C ASN A 75 -14.77 -5.66 -2.23
N SER A 76 -14.92 -4.43 -2.69
CA SER A 76 -15.78 -3.49 -1.98
C SER A 76 -17.24 -3.93 -1.98
N ARG A 77 -17.66 -4.72 -2.96
CA ARG A 77 -19.01 -5.26 -2.99
C ARG A 77 -19.24 -6.25 -1.87
N LEU A 78 -18.20 -6.99 -1.52
CA LEU A 78 -18.29 -8.04 -0.49
C LEU A 78 -17.91 -7.53 0.88
N ALA A 79 -17.09 -6.52 0.93
CA ALA A 79 -16.54 -6.03 2.18
C ALA A 79 -16.40 -4.51 2.15
N GLU A 80 -17.46 -3.81 1.75
CA GLU A 80 -17.40 -2.36 1.61
C GLU A 80 -17.16 -1.63 2.93
N SER A 81 -17.42 -2.30 4.05
CA SER A 81 -17.11 -1.72 5.35
C SER A 81 -15.61 -1.78 5.65
N ILE A 82 -14.86 -2.55 4.85
CA ILE A 82 -13.42 -2.71 5.05
C ILE A 82 -12.63 -1.85 4.06
N TYR A 83 -12.95 -1.97 2.77
CA TYR A 83 -12.20 -1.28 1.72
C TYR A 83 -12.68 0.16 1.55
N ILE A 84 -11.73 1.08 1.43
CA ILE A 84 -12.04 2.50 1.29
C ILE A 84 -11.66 3.03 -0.08
N SER A 85 -10.39 3.03 -0.41
CA SER A 85 -9.91 3.65 -1.64
C SER A 85 -8.49 3.23 -1.94
N VAL A 86 -7.98 3.66 -3.08
CA VAL A 86 -6.57 3.53 -3.41
C VAL A 86 -5.88 4.79 -2.93
N ALA A 87 -4.89 4.62 -2.06
CA ALA A 87 -4.08 5.72 -1.58
C ALA A 87 -2.83 5.83 -2.45
N THR A 88 -2.30 7.03 -2.59
CA THR A 88 -1.02 7.22 -3.28
C THR A 88 0.05 7.57 -2.27
N ILE A 89 1.26 7.12 -2.55
CA ILE A 89 2.42 7.47 -1.75
C ILE A 89 3.31 8.31 -2.63
N VAL A 90 3.59 9.53 -2.15
CA VAL A 90 4.25 10.55 -2.93
C VAL A 90 5.60 10.88 -2.33
N CYS A 91 6.62 11.00 -3.17
CA CYS A 91 7.93 11.44 -2.75
C CYS A 91 8.13 12.88 -3.18
N ARG A 92 8.49 13.74 -2.25
CA ARG A 92 8.74 15.16 -2.50
C ARG A 92 10.18 15.47 -2.15
N GLY A 93 10.80 16.35 -2.94
CA GLY A 93 12.18 16.75 -2.74
C GLY A 93 13.14 15.82 -3.47
N GLU A 94 14.42 16.02 -3.23
CA GLU A 94 15.47 15.28 -3.92
C GLU A 94 16.50 14.74 -2.94
N GLY A 95 17.08 13.61 -3.31
CA GLY A 95 18.19 13.03 -2.55
C GLY A 95 17.80 12.65 -1.15
N GLU A 96 18.69 12.94 -0.21
CA GLU A 96 18.48 12.57 1.18
C GLU A 96 17.45 13.43 1.88
N GLU A 97 17.14 14.58 1.30
CA GLU A 97 16.16 15.48 1.89
C GLU A 97 14.75 15.21 1.41
N SER A 98 14.59 14.23 0.54
CA SER A 98 13.26 13.87 0.06
C SER A 98 12.43 13.30 1.20
N VAL A 99 11.13 13.57 1.15
CA VAL A 99 10.19 13.05 2.15
C VAL A 99 9.08 12.31 1.45
N VAL A 100 8.52 11.34 2.16
CA VAL A 100 7.42 10.52 1.67
C VAL A 100 6.16 10.94 2.39
N LEU A 101 5.07 11.08 1.65
CA LEU A 101 3.77 11.43 2.22
C LEU A 101 2.71 10.51 1.64
N VAL A 102 1.73 10.17 2.47
CA VAL A 102 0.61 9.33 2.06
C VAL A 102 -0.60 10.22 1.79
N ASN A 103 -1.17 10.09 0.59
CA ASN A 103 -2.45 10.71 0.26
C ASN A 103 -3.53 9.66 0.41
N SER A 104 -4.65 10.03 1.00
CA SER A 104 -5.69 9.06 1.30
C SER A 104 -6.53 8.65 0.09
N ASP A 105 -6.40 9.34 -1.03
CA ASP A 105 -7.21 9.05 -2.21
C ASP A 105 -6.41 9.36 -3.46
N GLU A 106 -6.36 8.41 -4.41
CA GLU A 106 -5.61 8.60 -5.64
C GLU A 106 -6.15 9.73 -6.51
N ASN A 107 -7.42 10.09 -6.31
CA ASN A 107 -8.04 11.17 -7.06
C ASN A 107 -7.75 12.54 -6.46
N THR A 108 -7.14 12.58 -5.28
CA THR A 108 -6.77 13.85 -4.67
C THR A 108 -5.58 14.40 -5.43
N GLU A 109 -5.67 15.65 -5.81
CA GLU A 109 -4.59 16.28 -6.54
C GLU A 109 -3.33 16.29 -5.69
N VAL A 110 -2.25 15.80 -6.26
CA VAL A 110 -0.95 15.80 -5.60
C VAL A 110 -0.28 17.12 -5.89
N GLU A 111 -0.11 17.95 -4.88
CA GLU A 111 0.43 19.27 -5.07
C GLU A 111 1.80 19.29 -5.73
N LYS A 112 2.74 18.59 -5.17
CA LYS A 112 4.09 18.52 -5.72
C LYS A 112 4.74 17.23 -5.29
N GLY A 113 5.19 16.48 -6.24
CA GLY A 113 5.87 15.26 -5.94
C GLY A 113 5.56 14.18 -6.95
N GLU A 114 6.27 13.11 -6.84
CA GLU A 114 6.15 11.99 -7.73
C GLU A 114 5.47 10.84 -7.00
N VAL A 115 4.47 10.25 -7.64
CA VAL A 115 3.83 9.06 -7.05
C VAL A 115 4.81 7.90 -7.16
N VAL A 116 5.19 7.35 -6.04
CA VAL A 116 6.17 6.28 -6.00
C VAL A 116 5.55 4.94 -5.65
N GLU A 117 4.30 4.94 -5.14
CA GLU A 117 3.63 3.69 -4.83
C GLU A 117 2.13 3.91 -4.67
N TYR A 118 1.39 2.82 -4.75
CA TYR A 118 -0.06 2.80 -4.53
C TYR A 118 -0.36 1.79 -3.44
N ALA A 119 -1.38 2.10 -2.64
CA ALA A 119 -1.78 1.24 -1.54
C ALA A 119 -3.28 1.07 -1.52
N VAL A 120 -3.74 -0.10 -1.14
CA VAL A 120 -5.15 -0.30 -0.84
C VAL A 120 -5.36 0.20 0.58
N ARG A 121 -6.20 1.22 0.74
CA ARG A 121 -6.52 1.78 2.04
C ARG A 121 -7.78 1.12 2.58
N MET A 122 -7.69 0.60 3.76
CA MET A 122 -8.77 -0.14 4.40
C MET A 122 -8.98 0.37 5.82
N HIS A 123 -10.17 0.14 6.35
CA HIS A 123 -10.37 0.32 7.79
C HIS A 123 -9.59 -0.78 8.50
N ARG A 124 -9.02 -0.45 9.64
CA ARG A 124 -8.27 -1.42 10.40
C ARG A 124 -9.22 -2.28 11.23
N PHE A 125 -9.24 -3.56 10.90
CA PHE A 125 -10.01 -4.53 11.65
C PHE A 125 -9.09 -5.64 12.13
N PRO A 126 -9.48 -6.36 13.17
CA PRO A 126 -8.65 -7.47 13.65
C PRO A 126 -8.35 -8.52 12.58
N HIS A 127 -9.20 -8.62 11.58
CA HIS A 127 -9.05 -9.66 10.55
C HIS A 127 -8.38 -9.21 9.26
N ASN A 128 -7.88 -7.98 9.17
CA ASN A 128 -7.23 -7.51 7.95
C ASN A 128 -6.10 -8.45 7.52
N MET A 129 -5.28 -8.86 8.49
CA MET A 129 -4.15 -9.71 8.21
C MET A 129 -4.57 -11.12 7.79
N GLU A 130 -5.60 -11.65 8.44
CA GLU A 130 -6.10 -12.97 8.10
C GLU A 130 -6.66 -13.01 6.68
N LEU A 131 -7.40 -11.97 6.32
CA LEU A 131 -7.97 -11.86 4.99
C LEU A 131 -6.88 -11.83 3.93
N ASP A 132 -5.83 -11.07 4.18
CA ASP A 132 -4.71 -10.99 3.24
C ASP A 132 -4.02 -12.33 3.09
N ARG A 133 -3.84 -13.05 4.18
CA ARG A 133 -3.24 -14.38 4.13
C ARG A 133 -4.08 -15.36 3.33
N LEU A 134 -5.38 -15.32 3.50
CA LEU A 134 -6.27 -16.20 2.75
C LEU A 134 -6.18 -15.91 1.26
N LEU A 135 -6.11 -14.63 0.89
CA LEU A 135 -5.97 -14.25 -0.50
C LEU A 135 -4.64 -14.71 -1.07
N GLU A 136 -3.57 -14.61 -0.29
CA GLU A 136 -2.26 -15.07 -0.74
C GLU A 136 -2.25 -16.58 -0.94
N GLU A 137 -2.82 -17.31 -0.02
CA GLU A 137 -2.88 -18.77 -0.14
C GLU A 137 -3.65 -19.19 -1.36
N SER A 138 -4.77 -18.55 -1.63
CA SER A 138 -5.56 -18.81 -2.81
C SER A 138 -4.81 -18.44 -4.07
N GLY A 139 -4.14 -17.28 -4.04
CA GLY A 139 -3.42 -16.77 -5.20
C GLY A 139 -2.14 -17.51 -5.48
N SER A 140 -1.53 -18.12 -4.49
CA SER A 140 -0.28 -18.82 -4.69
C SER A 140 -0.50 -20.20 -5.30
N GLY A 141 -1.73 -20.56 -5.51
CA GLY A 141 -2.04 -21.82 -6.17
C GLY A 141 -1.62 -23.00 -5.37
N SER A 142 -1.51 -22.79 -4.16
CA SER A 142 -1.14 -23.84 -3.36
C SER A 142 -2.21 -24.75 -3.41
N HIS A 143 -2.15 -25.21 -4.08
CA HIS A 143 -2.97 -26.09 -4.06
C HIS A 143 -3.01 -26.74 -5.05
#